data_cd7dff150c7a50524d53db34ad92905d
#
_entry.id   cd7dff150c7a50524d53db34ad92905d
#
_cell.length_a   1.000
_cell.length_b   1.000
_cell.length_c   1.000
_cell.angle_alpha   90.00
_cell.angle_beta   90.00
_cell.angle_gamma   90.00
#
_symmetry.space_group_name_H-M   'P 1'
#
loop_
_entity.id
_entity.type
_entity.pdbx_description
1 polymer ?
#
loop_
_entity_poly.entity_id
_entity_poly.type
_entity_poly.pdbx_seq_one_letter_code
_entity_poly.pdbx_strand_id
1 'polypeptide(L)'
;IDTFEPLPSVGGKSTFGGMSGPGMKPIGMRCVAQLAQATNIPVSGIGGITNWRDAVEYLLVGAHNVQVCTAVMWRGYRLIHDLVDGFTNYLSDKGFSSTNDIIGKTLPRLTAWSKLNKGWEVVAHVDKDKCISCGLCFVACRDGGYQAIKFEQGKTAEVDEEKCDSCALCTLNCPVPGCITWKPVKK
;
A
#
# COMPACT_ATOMS: atom_id res chain seq x y z
N ILE A 1 28.46 12.10 4.06
CA ILE A 1 29.00 11.76 5.37
C ILE A 1 30.47 12.23 5.48
N ASP A 2 31.23 12.09 4.42
CA ASP A 2 32.71 12.39 4.46
C ASP A 2 33.02 13.88 4.59
N THR A 3 32.11 14.75 4.18
CA THR A 3 32.27 16.21 4.23
C THR A 3 31.63 16.87 5.44
N PHE A 4 30.77 16.16 6.17
CA PHE A 4 29.90 16.70 7.22
C PHE A 4 29.00 17.87 6.78
N GLU A 5 28.81 18.03 5.46
CA GLU A 5 27.95 19.04 4.87
C GLU A 5 26.57 18.46 4.53
N PRO A 6 25.47 19.09 4.94
CA PRO A 6 24.14 18.64 4.53
C PRO A 6 23.89 18.89 3.04
N LEU A 7 23.17 17.99 2.37
CA LEU A 7 22.78 18.13 0.97
C LEU A 7 21.29 18.49 0.84
N PRO A 8 20.91 19.26 -0.19
CA PRO A 8 21.76 19.95 -1.15
C PRO A 8 22.51 21.14 -0.54
N SER A 9 23.77 21.36 -0.95
CA SER A 9 24.59 22.48 -0.49
C SER A 9 24.83 23.47 -1.65
N VAL A 10 24.56 24.73 -1.39
CA VAL A 10 24.83 25.83 -2.35
C VAL A 10 25.64 26.90 -1.60
N GLY A 11 26.87 27.18 -2.09
CA GLY A 11 27.76 28.14 -1.43
C GLY A 11 28.12 27.79 0.02
N GLY A 12 28.25 26.50 0.33
CA GLY A 12 28.57 26.00 1.68
C GLY A 12 27.41 26.08 2.68
N LYS A 13 26.21 26.40 2.23
CA LYS A 13 24.99 26.46 3.04
C LYS A 13 23.92 25.54 2.50
N SER A 14 23.08 25.01 3.37
CA SER A 14 21.95 24.17 3.02
C SER A 14 20.69 24.63 3.75
N THR A 15 19.53 24.16 3.30
CA THR A 15 18.22 24.42 3.90
C THR A 15 17.34 23.18 3.84
N PHE A 16 16.19 23.23 4.51
CA PHE A 16 15.19 22.18 4.43
C PHE A 16 14.55 22.19 3.04
N GLY A 17 14.45 21.01 2.43
CA GLY A 17 13.77 20.79 1.18
C GLY A 17 12.32 20.33 1.37
N GLY A 18 11.49 20.52 0.33
CA GLY A 18 10.17 19.91 0.26
C GLY A 18 10.26 18.45 -0.19
N MET A 19 9.37 17.61 0.32
CA MET A 19 9.19 16.24 -0.16
C MET A 19 8.16 16.23 -1.29
N SER A 20 8.46 15.57 -2.41
CA SER A 20 7.54 15.40 -3.54
C SER A 20 7.67 14.00 -4.17
N GLY A 21 6.87 13.71 -5.18
CA GLY A 21 6.88 12.43 -5.86
C GLY A 21 6.05 11.36 -5.16
N PRO A 22 6.18 10.06 -5.53
CA PRO A 22 5.28 8.98 -5.12
C PRO A 22 5.14 8.81 -3.62
N GLY A 23 6.19 9.13 -2.84
CA GLY A 23 6.17 9.06 -1.37
C GLY A 23 5.13 9.96 -0.70
N MET A 24 4.68 11.02 -1.39
CA MET A 24 3.64 11.92 -0.89
C MET A 24 2.21 11.42 -1.08
N LYS A 25 2.00 10.42 -1.96
CA LYS A 25 0.66 9.94 -2.31
C LYS A 25 -0.19 9.50 -1.10
N PRO A 26 0.29 8.67 -0.16
CA PRO A 26 -0.52 8.25 0.98
C PRO A 26 -0.97 9.43 1.86
N ILE A 27 -0.10 10.43 2.02
CA ILE A 27 -0.39 11.64 2.80
C ILE A 27 -1.45 12.48 2.08
N GLY A 28 -1.24 12.74 0.78
CA GLY A 28 -2.17 13.51 -0.04
C GLY A 28 -3.56 12.86 -0.11
N MET A 29 -3.64 11.56 -0.33
CA MET A 29 -4.90 10.81 -0.34
C MET A 29 -5.65 10.89 0.99
N ARG A 30 -4.94 10.78 2.12
CA ARG A 30 -5.54 10.94 3.44
C ARG A 30 -6.13 12.34 3.62
N CYS A 31 -5.39 13.38 3.25
CA CYS A 31 -5.88 14.76 3.34
C CYS A 31 -7.13 14.98 2.49
N VAL A 32 -7.13 14.49 1.23
CA VAL A 32 -8.30 14.59 0.35
C VAL A 32 -9.50 13.86 0.93
N ALA A 33 -9.33 12.63 1.42
CA ALA A 33 -10.41 11.87 2.03
C ALA A 33 -11.01 12.59 3.26
N GLN A 34 -10.17 13.15 4.13
CA GLN A 34 -10.61 13.89 5.31
C GLN A 34 -11.37 15.17 4.92
N LEU A 35 -10.87 15.92 3.94
CA LEU A 35 -11.53 17.14 3.44
C LEU A 35 -12.87 16.80 2.78
N ALA A 36 -12.90 15.78 1.93
CA ALA A 36 -14.12 15.35 1.25
C ALA A 36 -15.21 14.83 2.21
N GLN A 37 -14.81 14.25 3.35
CA GLN A 37 -15.76 13.87 4.42
C GLN A 37 -16.23 15.04 5.29
N ALA A 38 -15.41 16.08 5.41
CA ALA A 38 -15.68 17.22 6.29
C ALA A 38 -16.43 18.37 5.60
N THR A 39 -16.41 18.45 4.27
CA THR A 39 -16.98 19.56 3.51
C THR A 39 -17.71 19.09 2.25
N ASN A 40 -18.61 19.92 1.73
CA ASN A 40 -19.25 19.75 0.42
C ASN A 40 -18.53 20.54 -0.69
N ILE A 41 -17.35 21.10 -0.40
CA ILE A 41 -16.57 21.88 -1.36
C ILE A 41 -15.78 20.90 -2.26
N PRO A 42 -15.79 21.11 -3.59
CA PRO A 42 -14.98 20.30 -4.49
C PRO A 42 -13.48 20.38 -4.14
N VAL A 43 -12.86 19.21 -3.94
CA VAL A 43 -11.45 19.10 -3.54
C VAL A 43 -10.60 18.74 -4.75
N SER A 44 -9.47 19.42 -4.93
CA SER A 44 -8.45 19.07 -5.91
C SER A 44 -7.38 18.19 -5.26
N GLY A 45 -7.14 16.98 -5.81
CA GLY A 45 -6.14 16.06 -5.29
C GLY A 45 -4.75 16.33 -5.87
N ILE A 46 -3.76 16.48 -5.00
CA ILE A 46 -2.36 16.69 -5.39
C ILE A 46 -1.42 15.89 -4.49
N GLY A 47 -0.31 15.42 -5.06
CA GLY A 47 0.78 14.76 -4.35
C GLY A 47 1.01 13.31 -4.81
N GLY A 48 2.16 13.06 -5.42
CA GLY A 48 2.62 11.72 -5.77
C GLY A 48 1.88 11.02 -6.90
N ILE A 49 1.09 11.72 -7.70
CA ILE A 49 0.41 11.17 -8.88
C ILE A 49 1.44 10.99 -9.99
N THR A 50 1.67 9.75 -10.42
CA THR A 50 2.66 9.39 -11.42
C THR A 50 2.10 8.60 -12.60
N ASN A 51 0.90 8.08 -12.47
CA ASN A 51 0.20 7.30 -13.49
C ASN A 51 -1.32 7.42 -13.30
N TRP A 52 -2.10 6.88 -14.23
CA TRP A 52 -3.55 6.97 -14.23
C TRP A 52 -4.21 6.28 -13.03
N ARG A 53 -3.59 5.21 -12.48
CA ARG A 53 -4.12 4.52 -11.29
C ARG A 53 -4.10 5.43 -10.08
N ASP A 54 -2.99 6.18 -9.89
CA ASP A 54 -2.88 7.16 -8.83
C ASP A 54 -3.99 8.22 -8.92
N ALA A 55 -4.28 8.70 -10.15
CA ALA A 55 -5.34 9.68 -10.39
C ALA A 55 -6.73 9.11 -10.07
N VAL A 56 -7.03 7.86 -10.49
CA VAL A 56 -8.27 7.16 -10.14
C VAL A 56 -8.44 7.04 -8.63
N GLU A 57 -7.39 6.64 -7.91
CA GLU A 57 -7.44 6.50 -6.46
C GLU A 57 -7.77 7.83 -5.76
N TYR A 58 -7.24 8.95 -6.24
CA TYR A 58 -7.60 10.28 -5.73
C TYR A 58 -9.08 10.61 -5.93
N LEU A 59 -9.66 10.30 -7.11
CA LEU A 59 -11.09 10.50 -7.32
C LEU A 59 -11.93 9.60 -6.42
N LEU A 60 -11.54 8.34 -6.28
CA LEU A 60 -12.25 7.39 -5.42
C LEU A 60 -12.32 7.84 -3.96
N VAL A 61 -11.32 8.58 -3.46
CA VAL A 61 -11.33 9.17 -2.11
C VAL A 61 -11.88 10.59 -2.05
N GLY A 62 -12.53 11.08 -3.13
CA GLY A 62 -13.33 12.29 -3.13
C GLY A 62 -12.70 13.51 -3.79
N ALA A 63 -11.56 13.39 -4.46
CA ALA A 63 -11.06 14.46 -5.31
C ALA A 63 -11.99 14.63 -6.54
N HIS A 64 -12.26 15.86 -6.93
CA HIS A 64 -13.04 16.20 -8.13
C HIS A 64 -12.16 16.37 -9.35
N ASN A 65 -10.90 16.73 -9.15
CA ASN A 65 -9.85 16.76 -10.16
C ASN A 65 -8.50 16.45 -9.51
N VAL A 66 -7.47 16.28 -10.33
CA VAL A 66 -6.13 15.99 -9.87
C VAL A 66 -5.12 16.97 -10.46
N GLN A 67 -4.04 17.22 -9.73
CA GLN A 67 -2.92 18.03 -10.17
C GLN A 67 -1.65 17.20 -10.18
N VAL A 68 -0.84 17.37 -11.20
CA VAL A 68 0.45 16.70 -11.39
C VAL A 68 1.56 17.72 -11.56
N CYS A 69 2.69 17.49 -10.91
CA CYS A 69 3.87 18.36 -11.02
C CYS A 69 5.13 17.52 -11.24
N THR A 70 5.66 16.88 -10.22
CA THR A 70 6.94 16.16 -10.24
C THR A 70 6.98 15.09 -11.35
N ALA A 71 5.89 14.38 -11.57
CA ALA A 71 5.84 13.37 -12.63
C ALA A 71 5.95 13.97 -14.05
N VAL A 72 5.42 15.19 -14.26
CA VAL A 72 5.60 15.92 -15.52
C VAL A 72 7.06 16.35 -15.67
N MET A 73 7.72 16.76 -14.59
CA MET A 73 9.15 17.09 -14.61
C MET A 73 10.01 15.88 -15.03
N TRP A 74 9.63 14.67 -14.61
CA TRP A 74 10.37 13.45 -14.94
C TRP A 74 10.07 12.86 -16.31
N ARG A 75 8.81 12.97 -16.78
CA ARG A 75 8.32 12.27 -17.98
C ARG A 75 7.85 13.18 -19.10
N GLY A 76 7.85 14.50 -18.86
CA GLY A 76 7.31 15.48 -19.79
C GLY A 76 5.78 15.45 -19.89
N TYR A 77 5.24 16.28 -20.76
CA TYR A 77 3.79 16.43 -20.95
C TYR A 77 3.09 15.19 -21.53
N ARG A 78 3.83 14.24 -22.08
CA ARG A 78 3.27 12.96 -22.53
C ARG A 78 2.51 12.24 -21.41
N LEU A 79 2.92 12.44 -20.17
CA LEU A 79 2.21 11.90 -19.01
C LEU A 79 0.71 12.23 -19.02
N ILE A 80 0.33 13.41 -19.50
CA ILE A 80 -1.10 13.83 -19.54
C ILE A 80 -1.90 12.92 -20.47
N HIS A 81 -1.35 12.57 -21.64
CA HIS A 81 -1.99 11.61 -22.55
C HIS A 81 -2.13 10.23 -21.87
N ASP A 82 -1.05 9.74 -21.25
CA ASP A 82 -1.08 8.45 -20.54
C ASP A 82 -2.12 8.43 -19.41
N LEU A 83 -2.30 9.55 -18.71
CA LEU A 83 -3.34 9.70 -17.67
C LEU A 83 -4.75 9.65 -18.27
N VAL A 84 -5.00 10.41 -19.36
CA VAL A 84 -6.32 10.48 -20.01
C VAL A 84 -6.70 9.13 -20.61
N ASP A 85 -5.79 8.49 -21.33
CA ASP A 85 -6.02 7.19 -21.98
C ASP A 85 -6.28 6.10 -20.93
N GLY A 86 -5.44 6.05 -19.89
CA GLY A 86 -5.61 5.08 -18.81
C GLY A 86 -6.90 5.28 -18.04
N PHE A 87 -7.32 6.53 -17.84
CA PHE A 87 -8.59 6.89 -17.21
C PHE A 87 -9.79 6.45 -18.05
N THR A 88 -9.77 6.77 -19.34
CA THR A 88 -10.84 6.42 -20.29
C THR A 88 -11.03 4.91 -20.36
N ASN A 89 -9.93 4.16 -20.47
CA ASN A 89 -9.96 2.70 -20.48
C ASN A 89 -10.53 2.14 -19.17
N TYR A 90 -10.09 2.67 -18.02
CA TYR A 90 -10.60 2.24 -16.72
C TYR A 90 -12.12 2.45 -16.57
N LEU A 91 -12.62 3.64 -16.96
CA LEU A 91 -14.07 3.92 -16.91
C LEU A 91 -14.84 2.95 -17.79
N SER A 92 -14.38 2.72 -19.03
CA SER A 92 -14.99 1.79 -19.98
C SER A 92 -15.01 0.36 -19.43
N ASP A 93 -13.89 -0.15 -18.93
CA ASP A 93 -13.76 -1.50 -18.36
C ASP A 93 -14.67 -1.72 -17.15
N LYS A 94 -14.96 -0.67 -16.40
CA LYS A 94 -15.84 -0.71 -15.22
C LYS A 94 -17.29 -0.34 -15.52
N GLY A 95 -17.62 0.02 -16.76
CA GLY A 95 -18.96 0.40 -17.17
C GLY A 95 -19.42 1.76 -16.65
N PHE A 96 -18.48 2.67 -16.36
CA PHE A 96 -18.79 4.05 -15.96
C PHE A 96 -18.83 4.97 -17.18
N SER A 97 -19.75 5.90 -17.20
CA SER A 97 -19.91 6.88 -18.27
C SER A 97 -19.18 8.20 -18.01
N SER A 98 -18.86 8.48 -16.76
CA SER A 98 -18.26 9.74 -16.33
C SER A 98 -17.30 9.55 -15.14
N THR A 99 -16.34 10.46 -15.01
CA THR A 99 -15.50 10.58 -13.81
C THR A 99 -16.33 10.86 -12.56
N ASN A 100 -17.46 11.55 -12.71
CA ASN A 100 -18.38 11.83 -11.60
C ASN A 100 -18.95 10.55 -10.97
N ASP A 101 -19.05 9.47 -11.74
CA ASP A 101 -19.56 8.18 -11.26
C ASP A 101 -18.67 7.52 -10.23
N ILE A 102 -17.39 7.90 -10.15
CA ILE A 102 -16.40 7.31 -9.26
C ILE A 102 -15.95 8.22 -8.10
N ILE A 103 -16.27 9.53 -8.17
CA ILE A 103 -15.87 10.48 -7.13
C ILE A 103 -16.43 10.06 -5.77
N GLY A 104 -15.55 9.90 -4.80
CA GLY A 104 -15.91 9.58 -3.41
C GLY A 104 -16.47 8.17 -3.19
N LYS A 105 -16.42 7.27 -4.17
CA LYS A 105 -17.02 5.92 -4.09
C LYS A 105 -16.50 5.06 -2.95
N THR A 106 -15.28 5.33 -2.46
CA THR A 106 -14.67 4.63 -1.33
C THR A 106 -14.94 5.30 0.02
N LEU A 107 -15.37 6.56 0.05
CA LEU A 107 -15.59 7.32 1.30
C LEU A 107 -16.51 6.61 2.30
N PRO A 108 -17.65 6.00 1.89
CA PRO A 108 -18.53 5.30 2.83
C PRO A 108 -17.88 4.08 3.51
N ARG A 109 -16.78 3.58 2.95
CA ARG A 109 -16.03 2.44 3.50
C ARG A 109 -14.91 2.84 4.45
N LEU A 110 -14.61 4.13 4.54
CA LEU A 110 -13.61 4.66 5.46
C LEU A 110 -14.25 4.84 6.84
N THR A 111 -13.61 4.30 7.86
CA THR A 111 -14.07 4.40 9.25
C THR A 111 -12.90 4.66 10.20
N ALA A 112 -13.21 5.06 11.43
CA ALA A 112 -12.21 5.20 12.47
C ALA A 112 -11.64 3.84 12.87
N TRP A 113 -10.36 3.81 13.23
CA TRP A 113 -9.67 2.59 13.67
C TRP A 113 -10.39 1.85 14.80
N SER A 114 -11.00 2.59 15.72
CA SER A 114 -11.78 2.02 16.82
C SER A 114 -13.04 1.27 16.39
N LYS A 115 -13.57 1.58 15.21
CA LYS A 115 -14.79 0.96 14.64
C LYS A 115 -14.49 -0.20 13.70
N LEU A 116 -13.22 -0.48 13.41
CA LEU A 116 -12.86 -1.65 12.60
C LEU A 116 -13.16 -2.93 13.37
N ASN A 117 -13.72 -3.91 12.66
CA ASN A 117 -13.86 -5.25 13.22
C ASN A 117 -12.47 -5.88 13.36
N LYS A 118 -11.99 -5.96 14.60
CA LYS A 118 -10.69 -6.53 14.97
C LYS A 118 -10.83 -7.94 15.59
N GLY A 119 -12.05 -8.44 15.70
CA GLY A 119 -12.32 -9.80 16.21
C GLY A 119 -11.99 -10.90 15.20
N TRP A 120 -11.34 -10.57 14.11
CA TRP A 120 -10.92 -11.49 13.07
C TRP A 120 -9.45 -11.86 13.28
N GLU A 121 -9.25 -13.02 13.89
CA GLU A 121 -7.91 -13.57 14.10
C GLU A 121 -7.66 -14.64 13.04
N VAL A 122 -6.50 -14.58 12.41
CA VAL A 122 -6.01 -15.59 11.46
C VAL A 122 -4.63 -16.05 11.88
N VAL A 123 -4.29 -17.27 11.54
CA VAL A 123 -2.93 -17.81 11.73
C VAL A 123 -2.38 -18.33 10.42
N ALA A 124 -1.07 -18.33 10.30
CA ALA A 124 -0.41 -18.90 9.14
C ALA A 124 -0.68 -20.41 9.08
N HIS A 125 -0.92 -20.92 7.88
CA HIS A 125 -1.07 -22.33 7.58
C HIS A 125 -0.11 -22.73 6.49
N VAL A 126 0.72 -23.73 6.74
CA VAL A 126 1.69 -24.26 5.78
C VAL A 126 1.07 -25.43 5.04
N ASP A 127 0.99 -25.33 3.74
CA ASP A 127 0.57 -26.42 2.85
C ASP A 127 1.70 -27.45 2.77
N LYS A 128 1.43 -28.66 3.27
CA LYS A 128 2.41 -29.75 3.35
C LYS A 128 2.85 -30.24 1.98
N ASP A 129 1.96 -30.20 1.00
CA ASP A 129 2.21 -30.70 -0.34
C ASP A 129 3.07 -29.73 -1.17
N LYS A 130 3.02 -28.45 -0.83
CA LYS A 130 3.82 -27.41 -1.49
C LYS A 130 5.13 -27.08 -0.77
N CYS A 131 5.24 -27.47 0.49
CA CYS A 131 6.38 -27.11 1.31
C CYS A 131 7.65 -27.85 0.87
N ILE A 132 8.67 -27.09 0.49
CA ILE A 132 9.98 -27.63 0.09
C ILE A 132 10.96 -27.78 1.26
N SER A 133 10.50 -27.62 2.50
CA SER A 133 11.30 -27.79 3.71
C SER A 133 12.57 -26.93 3.77
N CYS A 134 12.52 -25.70 3.25
CA CYS A 134 13.68 -24.80 3.20
C CYS A 134 13.98 -24.04 4.51
N GLY A 135 13.04 -24.00 5.47
CA GLY A 135 13.20 -23.37 6.78
C GLY A 135 13.15 -21.83 6.80
N LEU A 136 13.03 -21.12 5.68
CA LEU A 136 13.04 -19.66 5.64
C LEU A 136 11.92 -19.02 6.47
N CYS A 137 10.73 -19.63 6.48
CA CYS A 137 9.62 -19.18 7.31
C CYS A 137 9.91 -19.29 8.81
N PHE A 138 10.62 -20.34 9.23
CA PHE A 138 11.09 -20.50 10.61
C PHE A 138 12.08 -19.42 11.00
N VAL A 139 13.10 -19.18 10.16
CA VAL A 139 14.11 -18.11 10.40
C VAL A 139 13.42 -16.76 10.52
N ALA A 140 12.54 -16.42 9.58
CA ALA A 140 11.82 -15.15 9.61
C ALA A 140 10.95 -14.98 10.87
N CYS A 141 10.27 -16.04 11.31
CA CYS A 141 9.45 -16.01 12.52
C CYS A 141 10.28 -15.92 13.80
N ARG A 142 11.40 -16.64 13.85
CA ARG A 142 12.34 -16.61 14.99
C ARG A 142 12.97 -15.23 15.14
N ASP A 143 13.50 -14.67 14.05
CA ASP A 143 14.21 -13.39 14.04
C ASP A 143 13.24 -12.21 14.20
N GLY A 144 11.98 -12.38 13.78
CA GLY A 144 10.89 -11.45 14.08
C GLY A 144 10.41 -11.46 15.53
N GLY A 145 10.91 -12.38 16.37
CA GLY A 145 10.65 -12.44 17.80
C GLY A 145 9.40 -13.24 18.21
N TYR A 146 8.58 -13.73 17.25
CA TYR A 146 7.32 -14.44 17.55
C TYR A 146 7.51 -15.91 17.90
N GLN A 147 8.52 -16.58 17.32
CA GLN A 147 8.88 -17.98 17.60
C GLN A 147 7.70 -18.96 17.51
N ALA A 148 6.75 -18.66 16.63
CA ALA A 148 5.53 -19.45 16.45
C ALA A 148 5.68 -20.57 15.41
N ILE A 149 6.84 -20.70 14.75
CA ILE A 149 7.09 -21.76 13.77
C ILE A 149 8.15 -22.71 14.28
N LYS A 150 7.83 -24.01 14.27
CA LYS A 150 8.77 -25.10 14.52
C LYS A 150 9.25 -25.65 13.20
N PHE A 151 10.51 -25.98 13.11
CA PHE A 151 11.12 -26.52 11.90
C PHE A 151 12.22 -27.52 12.24
N GLU A 152 12.20 -28.66 11.58
CA GLU A 152 13.27 -29.65 11.56
C GLU A 152 13.66 -29.86 10.08
N GLN A 153 14.95 -30.01 9.84
CA GLN A 153 15.46 -30.20 8.48
C GLN A 153 14.84 -31.42 7.81
N GLY A 154 14.34 -31.24 6.59
CA GLY A 154 13.66 -32.30 5.83
C GLY A 154 12.19 -32.52 6.20
N LYS A 155 11.64 -31.77 7.17
CA LYS A 155 10.22 -31.80 7.54
C LYS A 155 9.52 -30.50 7.15
N THR A 156 8.21 -30.59 6.98
CA THR A 156 7.34 -29.42 6.80
C THR A 156 7.36 -28.57 8.08
N ALA A 157 7.44 -27.25 7.90
CA ALA A 157 7.33 -26.33 9.02
C ALA A 157 5.93 -26.39 9.67
N GLU A 158 5.88 -26.38 11.00
CA GLU A 158 4.64 -26.42 11.76
C GLU A 158 4.42 -25.08 12.48
N VAL A 159 3.19 -24.57 12.41
CA VAL A 159 2.80 -23.31 13.05
C VAL A 159 2.13 -23.60 14.38
N ASP A 160 2.65 -23.00 15.43
CA ASP A 160 2.01 -22.91 16.76
C ASP A 160 0.97 -21.78 16.71
N GLU A 161 -0.32 -22.16 16.66
CA GLU A 161 -1.42 -21.21 16.44
C GLU A 161 -1.61 -20.25 17.62
N GLU A 162 -1.26 -20.66 18.84
CA GLU A 162 -1.37 -19.83 20.04
C GLU A 162 -0.32 -18.71 20.07
N LYS A 163 0.83 -18.94 19.41
CA LYS A 163 1.93 -17.98 19.35
C LYS A 163 1.93 -17.13 18.07
N CYS A 164 1.13 -17.50 17.08
CA CYS A 164 1.10 -16.83 15.80
C CYS A 164 0.37 -15.48 15.89
N ASP A 165 1.11 -14.38 15.71
CA ASP A 165 0.56 -13.00 15.76
C ASP A 165 0.18 -12.46 14.38
N SER A 166 -0.01 -13.30 13.38
CA SER A 166 -0.48 -12.91 12.04
C SER A 166 0.41 -11.85 11.33
N CYS A 167 1.69 -11.75 11.67
CA CYS A 167 2.60 -10.69 11.22
C CYS A 167 3.01 -10.79 9.74
N ALA A 168 2.68 -11.88 9.05
CA ALA A 168 2.98 -12.15 7.64
C ALA A 168 4.47 -12.34 7.26
N LEU A 169 5.42 -12.26 8.17
CA LEU A 169 6.85 -12.44 7.85
C LEU A 169 7.14 -13.78 7.17
N CYS A 170 6.47 -14.85 7.57
CA CYS A 170 6.64 -16.16 6.98
C CYS A 170 6.15 -16.24 5.52
N THR A 171 5.06 -15.57 5.18
CA THR A 171 4.55 -15.53 3.80
C THR A 171 5.42 -14.71 2.88
N LEU A 172 5.97 -13.59 3.36
CA LEU A 172 6.88 -12.73 2.59
C LEU A 172 8.21 -13.41 2.27
N ASN A 173 8.67 -14.33 3.15
CA ASN A 173 9.93 -15.02 2.98
C ASN A 173 9.79 -16.43 2.35
N CYS A 174 8.57 -16.88 2.09
CA CYS A 174 8.36 -18.19 1.45
C CYS A 174 8.64 -18.10 -0.06
N PRO A 175 9.59 -18.88 -0.61
CA PRO A 175 9.89 -18.83 -2.04
C PRO A 175 8.84 -19.57 -2.89
N VAL A 176 7.93 -20.32 -2.26
CA VAL A 176 6.90 -21.09 -2.97
C VAL A 176 5.57 -20.35 -2.89
N PRO A 177 5.06 -19.79 -4.01
CA PRO A 177 3.80 -19.07 -4.02
C PRO A 177 2.63 -19.95 -3.53
N GLY A 178 1.85 -19.41 -2.58
CA GLY A 178 0.68 -20.10 -2.05
C GLY A 178 0.97 -21.32 -1.16
N CYS A 179 2.22 -21.54 -0.76
CA CYS A 179 2.58 -22.55 0.24
C CYS A 179 2.15 -22.16 1.64
N ILE A 180 2.21 -20.86 1.97
CA ILE A 180 1.72 -20.34 3.26
C ILE A 180 0.47 -19.51 3.01
N THR A 181 -0.63 -19.92 3.61
CA THR A 181 -1.94 -19.28 3.54
C THR A 181 -2.42 -18.90 4.94
N TRP A 182 -3.58 -18.30 5.02
CA TRP A 182 -4.18 -17.88 6.29
C TRP A 182 -5.40 -18.74 6.58
N LYS A 183 -5.53 -19.18 7.82
CA LYS A 183 -6.77 -19.80 8.29
C LYS A 183 -7.34 -19.04 9.48
N PRO A 184 -8.67 -18.91 9.59
CA PRO A 184 -9.30 -18.33 10.77
C PRO A 184 -8.99 -19.16 12.02
N VAL A 185 -8.72 -18.49 13.14
CA VAL A 185 -8.73 -19.15 14.45
C VAL A 185 -10.19 -19.34 14.86
N LYS A 186 -10.59 -20.57 15.14
CA LYS A 186 -11.87 -20.83 15.76
C LYS A 186 -11.73 -20.50 17.24
N LYS A 187 -12.36 -19.42 17.68
CA LYS A 187 -12.66 -19.20 19.10
C LYS A 187 -13.84 -20.04 19.52
#